data_59b753b2e5bb067ef2a015eb52fe8dea
#
_entry.id   59b753b2e5bb067ef2a015eb52fe8dea
#
_cell.length_a   1.000
_cell.length_b   1.000
_cell.length_c   1.000
_cell.angle_alpha   90.00
_cell.angle_beta   90.00
_cell.angle_gamma   90.00
#
_symmetry.space_group_name_H-M   'P 1'
#
loop_
_entity.id
_entity.type
_entity.pdbx_description
1 polymer ?
#
loop_
_entity_poly.entity_id
_entity_poly.type
_entity_poly.pdbx_seq_one_letter_code
_entity_poly.pdbx_strand_id
1 'polypeptide(L)'
;TLFRSIIGSHYDSVSYGGSFDGIAGIVCGMEVAKLIIENNIYPEYSLEIIGTNDEEGARFSSGFFSSKAMIGELNINLLKSLKDCNDISIYDAMKDYGLNPENIHYAQRDLNNIRSFLEIHIEQGPVLENHRCSIGIVDTIVGMKRGIVTIKGREDHAGTTPMDMRIDAVEIASKVICKISDIARKYKDAVATVGYIETMPNAINTIAKEVKF
;
A
#
# COMPACT_ATOMS: atom_id res chain seq x y z
N THR A 1 -25.84 -14.67 -17.94
CA THR A 1 -26.37 -14.43 -16.57
C THR A 1 -26.13 -12.98 -16.16
N LEU A 2 -27.06 -12.41 -15.38
CA LEU A 2 -26.88 -11.07 -14.80
C LEU A 2 -25.76 -11.06 -13.77
N PHE A 3 -25.49 -12.20 -13.14
CA PHE A 3 -24.47 -12.34 -12.10
C PHE A 3 -23.10 -12.70 -12.67
N ARG A 4 -22.05 -12.24 -12.00
CA ARG A 4 -20.65 -12.55 -12.35
C ARG A 4 -19.82 -12.82 -11.11
N SER A 5 -18.85 -13.71 -11.26
CA SER A 5 -17.75 -13.90 -10.32
C SER A 5 -16.54 -13.19 -10.88
N ILE A 6 -15.88 -12.38 -10.05
CA ILE A 6 -14.69 -11.63 -10.44
C ILE A 6 -13.48 -12.33 -9.85
N ILE A 7 -12.43 -12.51 -10.66
CA ILE A 7 -11.11 -12.94 -10.22
C ILE A 7 -10.11 -11.89 -10.67
N GLY A 8 -9.26 -11.44 -9.80
CA GLY A 8 -8.23 -10.46 -10.18
C GLY A 8 -7.43 -9.98 -8.99
N SER A 9 -6.54 -9.07 -9.28
CA SER A 9 -5.68 -8.36 -8.32
C SER A 9 -5.21 -7.06 -8.95
N HIS A 10 -4.21 -6.40 -8.36
CA HIS A 10 -3.63 -5.18 -8.91
C HIS A 10 -2.44 -5.47 -9.83
N TYR A 11 -2.10 -4.53 -10.72
CA TYR A 11 -0.92 -4.61 -11.59
C TYR A 11 0.10 -3.50 -11.33
N ASP A 12 -0.20 -2.56 -10.45
CA ASP A 12 0.77 -1.61 -9.92
C ASP A 12 1.58 -2.24 -8.76
N SER A 13 2.65 -1.61 -8.38
CA SER A 13 3.54 -2.05 -7.30
C SER A 13 4.18 -0.85 -6.62
N VAL A 14 4.65 -1.06 -5.40
CA VAL A 14 5.46 -0.07 -4.68
C VAL A 14 6.88 0.00 -5.25
N SER A 15 7.58 1.09 -4.97
CA SER A 15 9.02 1.20 -5.27
C SER A 15 9.77 0.06 -4.58
N TYR A 16 10.57 -0.67 -5.36
CA TYR A 16 11.30 -1.87 -4.92
C TYR A 16 10.39 -3.06 -4.53
N GLY A 17 9.14 -3.09 -5.00
CA GLY A 17 8.22 -4.21 -4.83
C GLY A 17 8.67 -5.48 -5.55
N GLY A 18 8.11 -6.62 -5.16
CA GLY A 18 8.38 -7.91 -5.78
C GLY A 18 7.68 -8.06 -7.14
N SER A 19 8.27 -8.84 -8.04
CA SER A 19 7.74 -9.05 -9.41
C SER A 19 6.41 -9.81 -9.45
N PHE A 20 5.99 -10.42 -8.36
CA PHE A 20 4.76 -11.21 -8.28
C PHE A 20 3.65 -10.51 -7.51
N ASP A 21 3.98 -9.35 -6.91
CA ASP A 21 3.03 -8.58 -6.11
C ASP A 21 1.86 -8.09 -6.98
N GLY A 22 0.65 -8.48 -6.61
CA GLY A 22 -0.58 -8.25 -7.36
C GLY A 22 -0.68 -9.00 -8.68
N ILE A 23 0.33 -8.86 -9.56
CA ILE A 23 0.30 -9.41 -10.93
C ILE A 23 0.10 -10.92 -10.97
N ALA A 24 0.60 -11.66 -9.97
CA ALA A 24 0.40 -13.10 -9.87
C ALA A 24 -1.08 -13.48 -9.80
N GLY A 25 -1.90 -12.70 -9.09
CA GLY A 25 -3.34 -12.95 -8.98
C GLY A 25 -4.07 -12.76 -10.30
N ILE A 26 -3.67 -11.77 -11.10
CA ILE A 26 -4.23 -11.55 -12.44
C ILE A 26 -3.88 -12.71 -13.37
N VAL A 27 -2.59 -13.11 -13.40
CA VAL A 27 -2.12 -14.22 -14.24
C VAL A 27 -2.78 -15.52 -13.84
N CYS A 28 -2.92 -15.81 -12.56
CA CYS A 28 -3.67 -16.98 -12.06
C CYS A 28 -5.14 -16.95 -12.52
N GLY A 29 -5.79 -15.79 -12.45
CA GLY A 29 -7.16 -15.63 -12.95
C GLY A 29 -7.28 -15.91 -14.44
N MET A 30 -6.33 -15.41 -15.25
CA MET A 30 -6.28 -15.67 -16.69
C MET A 30 -6.08 -17.16 -16.99
N GLU A 31 -5.20 -17.84 -16.26
CA GLU A 31 -4.97 -19.28 -16.44
C GLU A 31 -6.20 -20.11 -16.04
N VAL A 32 -6.91 -19.73 -14.97
CA VAL A 32 -8.18 -20.34 -14.59
C VAL A 32 -9.21 -20.19 -15.70
N ALA A 33 -9.35 -18.98 -16.28
CA ALA A 33 -10.28 -18.76 -17.39
C ALA A 33 -9.92 -19.62 -18.61
N LYS A 34 -8.64 -19.73 -18.95
CA LYS A 34 -8.14 -20.59 -20.03
C LYS A 34 -8.48 -22.06 -19.76
N LEU A 35 -8.20 -22.58 -18.56
CA LEU A 35 -8.49 -23.97 -18.19
C LEU A 35 -10.00 -24.26 -18.27
N ILE A 36 -10.87 -23.33 -17.88
CA ILE A 36 -12.33 -23.44 -17.99
C ILE A 36 -12.73 -23.60 -19.47
N ILE A 37 -12.17 -22.79 -20.37
CA ILE A 37 -12.46 -22.83 -21.81
C ILE A 37 -11.95 -24.15 -22.42
N GLU A 38 -10.68 -24.52 -22.17
CA GLU A 38 -10.04 -25.71 -22.74
C GLU A 38 -10.73 -27.01 -22.32
N ASN A 39 -11.32 -27.04 -21.12
CA ASN A 39 -12.03 -28.21 -20.60
C ASN A 39 -13.54 -28.18 -20.85
N ASN A 40 -14.03 -27.20 -21.60
CA ASN A 40 -15.48 -27.02 -21.90
C ASN A 40 -16.35 -26.96 -20.63
N ILE A 41 -15.82 -26.31 -19.57
CA ILE A 41 -16.57 -26.10 -18.33
C ILE A 41 -17.47 -24.88 -18.53
N TYR A 42 -18.74 -25.01 -18.17
CA TYR A 42 -19.72 -23.93 -18.26
C TYR A 42 -20.08 -23.46 -16.85
N PRO A 43 -19.46 -22.38 -16.38
CA PRO A 43 -19.75 -21.83 -15.04
C PRO A 43 -21.21 -21.35 -14.96
N GLU A 44 -21.82 -21.47 -13.80
CA GLU A 44 -23.17 -20.96 -13.54
C GLU A 44 -23.24 -19.44 -13.72
N TYR A 45 -22.19 -18.74 -13.32
CA TYR A 45 -22.05 -17.28 -13.44
C TYR A 45 -20.96 -16.91 -14.46
N SER A 46 -21.11 -15.74 -15.07
CA SER A 46 -20.05 -15.21 -15.94
C SER A 46 -18.78 -14.97 -15.12
N LEU A 47 -17.63 -15.39 -15.66
CA LEU A 47 -16.34 -15.12 -15.07
C LEU A 47 -15.75 -13.84 -15.68
N GLU A 48 -15.34 -12.90 -14.83
CA GLU A 48 -14.69 -11.66 -15.23
C GLU A 48 -13.29 -11.63 -14.60
N ILE A 49 -12.27 -11.46 -15.43
CA ILE A 49 -10.88 -11.27 -14.95
C ILE A 49 -10.59 -9.78 -14.97
N ILE A 50 -10.13 -9.24 -13.83
CA ILE A 50 -9.79 -7.83 -13.72
C ILE A 50 -8.35 -7.61 -13.27
N GLY A 51 -7.78 -6.48 -13.72
CA GLY A 51 -6.57 -5.90 -13.16
C GLY A 51 -6.87 -4.51 -12.65
N THR A 52 -6.60 -4.25 -11.38
CA THR A 52 -6.79 -2.94 -10.75
C THR A 52 -5.48 -2.14 -10.76
N ASN A 53 -5.60 -0.83 -10.82
CA ASN A 53 -4.47 0.10 -10.83
C ASN A 53 -4.48 0.99 -9.60
N ASP A 54 -3.28 1.40 -9.16
CA ASP A 54 -3.04 2.28 -8.01
C ASP A 54 -3.74 1.74 -6.74
N GLU A 55 -3.58 0.43 -6.52
CA GLU A 55 -4.01 -0.24 -5.29
C GLU A 55 -3.13 0.20 -4.13
N GLU A 56 -1.83 0.22 -4.36
CA GLU A 56 -0.79 0.55 -3.40
C GLU A 56 -0.73 2.06 -3.05
N GLY A 57 -1.29 2.92 -3.92
CA GLY A 57 -1.26 4.36 -3.72
C GLY A 57 0.14 4.97 -3.76
N ALA A 58 1.07 4.33 -4.47
CA ALA A 58 2.48 4.70 -4.48
C ALA A 58 2.72 6.11 -5.03
N ARG A 59 1.93 6.56 -6.01
CA ARG A 59 2.10 7.87 -6.64
C ARG A 59 1.33 8.99 -5.93
N PHE A 60 0.07 8.75 -5.57
CA PHE A 60 -0.83 9.79 -5.04
C PHE A 60 -1.14 9.66 -3.56
N SER A 61 -0.45 8.76 -2.86
CA SER A 61 -0.63 8.47 -1.42
C SER A 61 -2.08 8.11 -1.05
N SER A 62 -2.84 7.56 -2.01
CA SER A 62 -4.23 7.16 -1.85
C SER A 62 -4.50 5.86 -2.56
N GLY A 63 -4.32 4.74 -1.86
CA GLY A 63 -4.52 3.40 -2.42
C GLY A 63 -5.98 3.07 -2.75
N PHE A 64 -6.15 1.89 -3.37
CA PHE A 64 -7.44 1.33 -3.80
C PHE A 64 -8.16 2.16 -4.86
N PHE A 65 -7.43 2.84 -5.74
CA PHE A 65 -8.03 3.76 -6.71
C PHE A 65 -9.09 3.08 -7.58
N SER A 66 -8.72 1.98 -8.26
CA SER A 66 -9.67 1.25 -9.12
C SER A 66 -10.83 0.67 -8.34
N SER A 67 -10.59 0.10 -7.16
CA SER A 67 -11.64 -0.45 -6.30
C SER A 67 -12.63 0.63 -5.84
N LYS A 68 -12.14 1.80 -5.44
CA LYS A 68 -12.97 2.97 -5.12
C LYS A 68 -13.78 3.47 -6.30
N ALA A 69 -13.21 3.44 -7.52
CA ALA A 69 -13.96 3.76 -8.74
C ALA A 69 -15.11 2.76 -8.97
N MET A 70 -14.83 1.47 -8.81
CA MET A 70 -15.82 0.40 -9.00
C MET A 70 -17.00 0.47 -8.03
N ILE A 71 -16.78 0.93 -6.80
CA ILE A 71 -17.87 1.10 -5.81
C ILE A 71 -18.47 2.52 -5.81
N GLY A 72 -17.99 3.42 -6.69
CA GLY A 72 -18.55 4.76 -6.85
C GLY A 72 -18.09 5.80 -5.80
N GLU A 73 -16.99 5.55 -5.11
CA GLU A 73 -16.44 6.46 -4.09
C GLU A 73 -15.57 7.59 -4.67
N LEU A 74 -15.26 7.56 -5.97
CA LEU A 74 -14.47 8.60 -6.61
C LEU A 74 -15.36 9.66 -7.27
N ASN A 75 -14.92 10.92 -7.14
CA ASN A 75 -15.52 12.05 -7.81
C ASN A 75 -14.46 13.03 -8.33
N ILE A 76 -14.85 13.93 -9.21
CA ILE A 76 -13.95 14.90 -9.87
C ILE A 76 -13.17 15.77 -8.87
N ASN A 77 -13.81 16.18 -7.77
CA ASN A 77 -13.13 17.02 -6.77
C ASN A 77 -11.99 16.23 -6.09
N LEU A 78 -12.24 14.97 -5.76
CA LEU A 78 -11.21 14.09 -5.19
C LEU A 78 -10.07 13.88 -6.17
N LEU A 79 -10.37 13.60 -7.46
CA LEU A 79 -9.34 13.44 -8.49
C LEU A 79 -8.45 14.69 -8.65
N LYS A 80 -9.02 15.89 -8.51
CA LYS A 80 -8.29 17.16 -8.56
C LYS A 80 -7.51 17.46 -7.29
N SER A 81 -7.93 16.95 -6.15
CA SER A 81 -7.30 17.22 -4.85
C SER A 81 -6.11 16.34 -4.54
N LEU A 82 -6.11 15.09 -5.02
CA LEU A 82 -5.02 14.15 -4.81
C LEU A 82 -3.90 14.41 -5.82
N LYS A 83 -2.72 14.73 -5.32
CA LYS A 83 -1.57 15.14 -6.13
C LYS A 83 -0.34 14.31 -5.79
N ASP A 84 0.52 14.13 -6.77
CA ASP A 84 1.83 13.51 -6.59
C ASP A 84 2.90 14.51 -6.10
N CYS A 85 4.14 14.04 -5.96
CA CYS A 85 5.27 14.85 -5.48
C CYS A 85 5.65 16.01 -6.43
N ASN A 86 5.15 16.02 -7.67
CA ASN A 86 5.34 17.08 -8.65
C ASN A 86 4.12 18.01 -8.76
N ASP A 87 3.19 17.95 -7.80
CA ASP A 87 1.94 18.71 -7.78
C ASP A 87 0.96 18.38 -8.92
N ILE A 88 1.16 17.23 -9.62
CA ILE A 88 0.28 16.75 -10.68
C ILE A 88 -0.90 16.01 -10.03
N SER A 89 -2.13 16.44 -10.35
CA SER A 89 -3.33 15.77 -9.84
C SER A 89 -3.60 14.44 -10.57
N ILE A 90 -4.37 13.54 -9.92
CA ILE A 90 -4.89 12.34 -10.60
C ILE A 90 -5.68 12.73 -11.85
N TYR A 91 -6.48 13.78 -11.74
CA TYR A 91 -7.27 14.32 -12.87
C TYR A 91 -6.39 14.66 -14.08
N ASP A 92 -5.29 15.39 -13.85
CA ASP A 92 -4.36 15.77 -14.91
C ASP A 92 -3.58 14.58 -15.45
N ALA A 93 -3.11 13.70 -14.56
CA ALA A 93 -2.42 12.47 -14.94
C ALA A 93 -3.30 11.55 -15.83
N MET A 94 -4.60 11.42 -15.51
CA MET A 94 -5.54 10.68 -16.37
C MET A 94 -5.66 11.31 -17.75
N LYS A 95 -5.75 12.64 -17.84
CA LYS A 95 -5.81 13.34 -19.14
C LYS A 95 -4.53 13.16 -19.95
N ASP A 96 -3.38 13.29 -19.32
CA ASP A 96 -2.07 13.10 -19.97
C ASP A 96 -1.90 11.66 -20.50
N TYR A 97 -2.49 10.68 -19.80
CA TYR A 97 -2.53 9.30 -20.26
C TYR A 97 -3.55 9.04 -21.38
N GLY A 98 -4.37 10.04 -21.73
CA GLY A 98 -5.39 9.94 -22.78
C GLY A 98 -6.76 9.49 -22.32
N LEU A 99 -6.99 9.43 -20.99
CA LEU A 99 -8.30 9.11 -20.42
C LEU A 99 -9.15 10.37 -20.24
N ASN A 100 -10.47 10.18 -20.12
CA ASN A 100 -11.39 11.27 -19.77
C ASN A 100 -11.84 11.13 -18.31
N PRO A 101 -11.26 11.89 -17.37
CA PRO A 101 -11.62 11.80 -15.95
C PRO A 101 -13.06 12.20 -15.64
N GLU A 102 -13.72 13.00 -16.50
CA GLU A 102 -15.16 13.31 -16.35
C GLU A 102 -16.03 12.07 -16.43
N ASN A 103 -15.51 10.99 -17.03
CA ASN A 103 -16.21 9.72 -17.19
C ASN A 103 -15.96 8.74 -16.03
N ILE A 104 -15.33 9.15 -14.94
CA ILE A 104 -14.99 8.25 -13.81
C ILE A 104 -16.21 7.50 -13.25
N HIS A 105 -17.38 8.12 -13.29
CA HIS A 105 -18.64 7.53 -12.85
C HIS A 105 -19.06 6.29 -13.66
N TYR A 106 -18.59 6.12 -14.91
CA TYR A 106 -18.86 4.90 -15.69
C TYR A 106 -18.05 3.68 -15.21
N ALA A 107 -17.04 3.88 -14.37
CA ALA A 107 -16.34 2.76 -13.76
C ALA A 107 -17.15 2.10 -12.64
N GLN A 108 -18.20 2.76 -12.14
CA GLN A 108 -19.03 2.22 -11.08
C GLN A 108 -19.76 0.95 -11.54
N ARG A 109 -19.73 -0.06 -10.69
CA ARG A 109 -20.38 -1.36 -10.90
C ARG A 109 -21.67 -1.45 -10.09
N ASP A 110 -22.66 -2.14 -10.63
CA ASP A 110 -23.80 -2.58 -9.81
C ASP A 110 -23.37 -3.80 -8.96
N LEU A 111 -23.18 -3.55 -7.68
CA LEU A 111 -22.70 -4.56 -6.72
C LEU A 111 -23.70 -5.71 -6.56
N ASN A 112 -24.99 -5.51 -6.83
CA ASN A 112 -25.99 -6.57 -6.77
C ASN A 112 -25.76 -7.65 -7.84
N ASN A 113 -25.05 -7.32 -8.91
CA ASN A 113 -24.71 -8.25 -9.99
C ASN A 113 -23.38 -8.98 -9.76
N ILE A 114 -22.66 -8.71 -8.64
CA ILE A 114 -21.41 -9.38 -8.29
C ILE A 114 -21.73 -10.47 -7.27
N ARG A 115 -21.52 -11.73 -7.66
CA ARG A 115 -21.74 -12.89 -6.80
C ARG A 115 -20.59 -13.11 -5.84
N SER A 116 -19.36 -12.94 -6.34
CA SER A 116 -18.13 -13.13 -5.57
C SER A 116 -17.00 -12.34 -6.19
N PHE A 117 -16.05 -11.95 -5.35
CA PHE A 117 -14.76 -11.44 -5.73
C PHE A 117 -13.70 -12.37 -5.11
N LEU A 118 -12.81 -12.88 -5.92
CA LEU A 118 -11.69 -13.73 -5.49
C LEU A 118 -10.39 -13.09 -5.91
N GLU A 119 -9.52 -12.89 -4.95
CA GLU A 119 -8.16 -12.42 -5.18
C GLU A 119 -7.16 -13.46 -4.70
N ILE A 120 -6.28 -13.88 -5.59
CA ILE A 120 -5.11 -14.66 -5.28
C ILE A 120 -3.96 -13.69 -5.14
N HIS A 121 -3.29 -13.71 -4.01
CA HIS A 121 -2.20 -12.81 -3.71
C HIS A 121 -1.02 -13.54 -3.08
N ILE A 122 0.19 -13.04 -3.26
CA ILE A 122 1.34 -13.53 -2.50
C ILE A 122 1.16 -13.15 -1.03
N GLU A 123 1.70 -13.94 -0.11
CA GLU A 123 1.57 -13.69 1.32
C GLU A 123 2.21 -12.37 1.77
N GLN A 124 3.24 -11.89 1.07
CA GLN A 124 4.09 -10.76 1.48
C GLN A 124 4.72 -10.96 2.87
N GLY A 125 4.90 -12.20 3.28
CA GLY A 125 5.42 -12.57 4.59
C GLY A 125 5.91 -14.03 4.62
N PRO A 126 6.52 -14.49 5.71
CA PRO A 126 7.16 -15.79 5.79
C PRO A 126 6.31 -16.87 6.47
N VAL A 127 5.06 -16.61 6.83
CA VAL A 127 4.29 -17.50 7.73
C VAL A 127 3.93 -18.80 7.04
N LEU A 128 3.36 -18.74 5.83
CA LEU A 128 2.99 -19.93 5.07
C LEU A 128 4.22 -20.78 4.72
N GLU A 129 5.31 -20.12 4.29
CA GLU A 129 6.57 -20.81 3.99
C GLU A 129 7.10 -21.53 5.22
N ASN A 130 7.17 -20.87 6.38
CA ASN A 130 7.62 -21.49 7.63
C ASN A 130 6.74 -22.66 8.07
N HIS A 131 5.44 -22.60 7.80
CA HIS A 131 4.50 -23.69 8.06
C HIS A 131 4.44 -24.73 6.93
N ARG A 132 5.19 -24.55 5.82
CA ARG A 132 5.16 -25.39 4.62
C ARG A 132 3.76 -25.53 4.02
N CYS A 133 2.99 -24.47 4.07
CA CYS A 133 1.66 -24.35 3.47
C CYS A 133 1.77 -23.64 2.12
N SER A 134 1.18 -24.23 1.08
CA SER A 134 1.17 -23.63 -0.24
C SER A 134 0.08 -22.54 -0.41
N ILE A 135 -0.98 -22.62 0.38
CA ILE A 135 -2.14 -21.73 0.30
C ILE A 135 -2.61 -21.43 1.72
N GLY A 136 -2.99 -20.18 1.97
CA GLY A 136 -3.71 -19.72 3.15
C GLY A 136 -4.99 -19.01 2.77
N ILE A 137 -6.00 -19.11 3.60
CA ILE A 137 -7.23 -18.33 3.46
C ILE A 137 -7.14 -17.16 4.43
N VAL A 138 -7.29 -15.94 3.90
CA VAL A 138 -7.33 -14.74 4.74
C VAL A 138 -8.65 -14.72 5.50
N ASP A 139 -8.57 -14.71 6.82
CA ASP A 139 -9.73 -14.64 7.72
C ASP A 139 -9.90 -13.25 8.34
N THR A 140 -8.86 -12.44 8.32
CA THR A 140 -8.85 -11.13 8.97
C THR A 140 -7.98 -10.14 8.20
N ILE A 141 -8.49 -8.93 7.98
CA ILE A 141 -7.71 -7.79 7.48
C ILE A 141 -7.40 -6.88 8.66
N VAL A 142 -6.11 -6.61 8.88
CA VAL A 142 -5.63 -5.81 9.99
C VAL A 142 -5.86 -4.31 9.76
N GLY A 143 -6.12 -3.59 10.85
CA GLY A 143 -6.12 -2.13 10.83
C GLY A 143 -4.70 -1.58 10.80
N MET A 144 -4.49 -0.45 10.10
CA MET A 144 -3.20 0.22 10.00
C MET A 144 -3.28 1.65 10.51
N LYS A 145 -2.23 2.08 11.22
CA LYS A 145 -2.02 3.49 11.58
C LYS A 145 -0.62 3.91 11.14
N ARG A 146 -0.54 5.06 10.48
CA ARG A 146 0.73 5.70 10.11
C ARG A 146 0.85 7.03 10.82
N GLY A 147 2.06 7.45 11.13
CA GLY A 147 2.32 8.75 11.76
C GLY A 147 3.77 9.14 11.60
N ILE A 148 4.05 10.42 11.78
CA ILE A 148 5.39 10.98 11.82
C ILE A 148 5.66 11.48 13.22
N VAL A 149 6.77 11.04 13.81
CA VAL A 149 7.28 11.53 15.07
C VAL A 149 8.42 12.51 14.79
N THR A 150 8.33 13.70 15.32
CA THR A 150 9.39 14.72 15.23
C THR A 150 10.02 14.92 16.60
N ILE A 151 11.31 14.63 16.73
CA ILE A 151 12.11 14.91 17.92
C ILE A 151 12.95 16.15 17.67
N LYS A 152 12.83 17.12 18.57
CA LYS A 152 13.62 18.36 18.52
C LYS A 152 14.70 18.34 19.60
N GLY A 153 15.91 18.59 19.19
CA GLY A 153 17.10 18.78 20.02
C GLY A 153 17.72 20.16 19.84
N ARG A 154 19.05 20.24 20.05
CA ARG A 154 19.81 21.45 19.84
C ARG A 154 21.06 21.15 19.01
N GLU A 155 21.28 21.98 18.01
CA GLU A 155 22.46 21.91 17.15
C GLU A 155 23.67 22.48 17.89
N ASP A 156 24.70 21.65 18.08
CA ASP A 156 25.95 22.02 18.70
C ASP A 156 27.12 21.27 18.02
N HIS A 157 28.34 21.68 18.28
CA HIS A 157 29.54 21.03 17.74
C HIS A 157 29.77 19.66 18.38
N ALA A 158 29.88 18.59 17.56
CA ALA A 158 29.98 17.21 18.04
C ALA A 158 31.25 16.92 18.90
N GLY A 159 32.35 17.60 18.63
CA GLY A 159 33.64 17.35 19.33
C GLY A 159 33.87 18.16 20.60
N THR A 160 33.22 19.33 20.73
CA THR A 160 33.50 20.27 21.84
C THR A 160 32.37 20.40 22.85
N THR A 161 31.16 19.93 22.53
CA THR A 161 30.04 19.99 23.46
C THR A 161 30.06 18.77 24.39
N PRO A 162 30.20 18.97 25.73
CA PRO A 162 30.15 17.88 26.71
C PRO A 162 28.88 17.07 26.66
N MET A 163 28.93 15.78 27.05
CA MET A 163 27.77 14.88 26.95
C MET A 163 26.57 15.34 27.78
N ASP A 164 26.81 15.90 28.95
CA ASP A 164 25.79 16.40 29.89
C ASP A 164 25.14 17.73 29.45
N MET A 165 25.71 18.39 28.44
CA MET A 165 25.18 19.64 27.87
C MET A 165 24.45 19.44 26.54
N ARG A 166 24.41 18.21 26.00
CA ARG A 166 23.77 17.88 24.71
C ARG A 166 22.26 17.76 24.82
N ILE A 167 21.57 18.19 23.79
CA ILE A 167 20.19 17.83 23.52
C ILE A 167 20.20 17.19 22.13
N ASP A 168 20.62 15.92 22.08
CA ASP A 168 20.83 15.18 20.83
C ASP A 168 19.51 14.51 20.38
N ALA A 169 18.94 15.01 19.28
CA ALA A 169 17.71 14.49 18.73
C ALA A 169 17.84 13.02 18.26
N VAL A 170 19.04 12.60 17.79
CA VAL A 170 19.29 11.22 17.35
C VAL A 170 19.31 10.26 18.53
N GLU A 171 19.98 10.65 19.63
CA GLU A 171 20.01 9.82 20.84
C GLU A 171 18.59 9.62 21.41
N ILE A 172 17.79 10.69 21.45
CA ILE A 172 16.41 10.61 21.95
C ILE A 172 15.55 9.75 20.99
N ALA A 173 15.65 9.97 19.67
CA ALA A 173 14.90 9.22 18.67
C ALA A 173 15.22 7.73 18.74
N SER A 174 16.49 7.35 18.89
CA SER A 174 16.90 5.94 18.99
C SER A 174 16.22 5.21 20.15
N LYS A 175 16.11 5.86 21.31
CA LYS A 175 15.42 5.31 22.49
C LYS A 175 13.93 5.13 22.24
N VAL A 176 13.28 6.07 21.53
CA VAL A 176 11.86 5.98 21.17
C VAL A 176 11.64 4.86 20.15
N ILE A 177 12.49 4.77 19.13
CA ILE A 177 12.40 3.72 18.09
C ILE A 177 12.52 2.32 18.69
N CYS A 178 13.50 2.09 19.57
CA CYS A 178 13.64 0.83 20.30
C CYS A 178 12.38 0.52 21.11
N LYS A 179 11.82 1.54 21.77
CA LYS A 179 10.62 1.36 22.60
C LYS A 179 9.36 1.00 21.80
N ILE A 180 9.23 1.49 20.56
CA ILE A 180 8.14 1.12 19.66
C ILE A 180 8.14 -0.40 19.39
N SER A 181 9.30 -0.96 19.03
CA SER A 181 9.47 -2.40 18.84
C SER A 181 9.17 -3.20 20.11
N ASP A 182 9.67 -2.74 21.27
CA ASP A 182 9.41 -3.41 22.55
C ASP A 182 7.93 -3.43 22.92
N ILE A 183 7.20 -2.36 22.60
CA ILE A 183 5.76 -2.29 22.83
C ILE A 183 5.03 -3.24 21.91
N ALA A 184 5.34 -3.24 20.59
CA ALA A 184 4.68 -4.11 19.63
C ALA A 184 4.82 -5.60 20.01
N ARG A 185 6.01 -6.03 20.46
CA ARG A 185 6.26 -7.42 20.90
C ARG A 185 5.41 -7.88 22.10
N LYS A 186 4.76 -6.96 22.82
CA LYS A 186 3.86 -7.31 23.92
C LYS A 186 2.46 -7.75 23.45
N TYR A 187 2.14 -7.51 22.20
CA TYR A 187 0.86 -7.84 21.58
C TYR A 187 1.07 -8.90 20.52
N LYS A 188 0.37 -10.03 20.65
CA LYS A 188 0.54 -11.19 19.77
C LYS A 188 0.28 -10.87 18.29
N ASP A 189 -0.71 -10.03 18.03
CA ASP A 189 -1.24 -9.78 16.69
C ASP A 189 -0.95 -8.33 16.21
N ALA A 190 0.11 -7.71 16.75
CA ALA A 190 0.51 -6.36 16.39
C ALA A 190 1.94 -6.34 15.84
N VAL A 191 2.14 -5.54 14.80
CA VAL A 191 3.45 -5.21 14.26
C VAL A 191 3.66 -3.69 14.29
N ALA A 192 4.91 -3.26 14.41
CA ALA A 192 5.26 -1.85 14.30
C ALA A 192 6.63 -1.73 13.61
N THR A 193 6.70 -0.86 12.64
CA THR A 193 7.90 -0.63 11.83
C THR A 193 8.19 0.85 11.72
N VAL A 194 9.45 1.22 11.91
CA VAL A 194 9.99 2.52 11.53
C VAL A 194 10.70 2.34 10.20
N GLY A 195 10.04 2.74 9.10
CA GLY A 195 10.53 2.58 7.74
C GLY A 195 11.19 3.82 7.15
N TYR A 196 11.22 4.93 7.90
CA TYR A 196 11.77 6.21 7.46
C TYR A 196 12.47 6.89 8.62
N ILE A 197 13.65 7.45 8.38
CA ILE A 197 14.38 8.29 9.36
C ILE A 197 15.08 9.41 8.59
N GLU A 198 14.87 10.63 9.02
CA GLU A 198 15.55 11.81 8.51
C GLU A 198 16.18 12.59 9.68
N THR A 199 17.40 13.07 9.52
CA THR A 199 18.11 13.85 10.53
C THR A 199 18.49 15.22 9.96
N MET A 200 18.47 16.27 10.80
CA MET A 200 18.89 17.61 10.43
C MET A 200 19.91 18.12 11.45
N PRO A 201 21.07 18.60 11.00
CA PRO A 201 21.53 18.86 9.63
C PRO A 201 22.10 17.63 8.90
N ASN A 202 22.10 16.43 9.46
CA ASN A 202 22.69 15.23 8.87
C ASN A 202 24.20 15.40 8.53
N ALA A 203 24.96 15.93 9.48
CA ALA A 203 26.39 16.22 9.36
C ALA A 203 27.17 15.50 10.44
N ILE A 204 28.31 14.91 10.07
CA ILE A 204 29.14 14.08 10.96
C ILE A 204 29.75 14.84 12.17
N ASN A 205 29.90 16.13 12.05
CA ASN A 205 30.55 16.99 13.06
C ASN A 205 29.57 17.87 13.85
N THR A 206 28.28 17.60 13.73
CA THR A 206 27.21 18.40 14.32
C THR A 206 26.20 17.52 15.03
N ILE A 207 25.82 17.88 16.25
CA ILE A 207 24.72 17.24 16.99
C ILE A 207 23.41 17.57 16.30
N ALA A 208 22.58 16.57 16.06
CA ALA A 208 21.33 16.76 15.33
C ALA A 208 20.31 17.58 16.14
N LYS A 209 19.78 18.63 15.52
CA LYS A 209 18.70 19.45 16.11
C LYS A 209 17.31 18.91 15.87
N GLU A 210 17.13 18.04 14.88
CA GLU A 210 15.83 17.43 14.57
C GLU A 210 16.00 16.05 13.98
N VAL A 211 15.12 15.13 14.37
CA VAL A 211 14.93 13.84 13.74
C VAL A 211 13.44 13.66 13.47
N LYS A 212 13.12 13.20 12.25
CA LYS A 212 11.79 12.73 11.88
C LYS A 212 11.85 11.26 11.54
N PHE A 213 10.89 10.50 12.00
CA PHE A 213 10.74 9.09 11.64
C PHE A 213 9.29 8.66 11.67
#